data_b87ced7ba01d6728098fd3b4d8de1ccb
#
_entry.id   b87ced7ba01d6728098fd3b4d8de1ccb
#
_cell.length_a   1.000
_cell.length_b   1.000
_cell.length_c   1.000
_cell.angle_alpha   90.00
_cell.angle_beta   90.00
_cell.angle_gamma   90.00
#
_symmetry.space_group_name_H-M   'P 1'
#
loop_
_entity.id
_entity.type
_entity.pdbx_description
1 polymer ?
#
loop_
_entity_poly.entity_id
_entity_poly.type
_entity_poly.pdbx_seq_one_letter_code
_entity_poly.pdbx_strand_id
1 'polypeptide(L)'
;MTGFATIEEAIEEIRQGRMLLVTDDEDRENEGDLLMAADKATPEAVNFMAKYGRGLICVPMTGERLDELKISMMVSDNTAPLGTAFTVTVDARRGVTTGTSAYDRAVTIRTMVDADSGPEDLTRPGHILPLRAMPGGVLRRAGHTEAAVDLARMAGCFPAGVICEVLDEDGGMARMPHLAELARQHRLKMITIKDLIAYRTRKEKLVRRIAQTRLPTEFGTLVAVAYETTVESRTPLALVVGDVAGDEAVLVRMHSECLFGDVFQCRRCDCGSQLRRALEIIQEAGRGVLVYLRQEGRGIGLINKMRAYELQDQGKDTVEANEALGFKADQRDYGIGAQVLVDLGVKNLRLLTNNPKKRVGLEAYGLQIVERIPVETPATPDNHRYLSTKRDKLGHLFSALP
;
A
#
# COMPACT_ATOMS: atom_id res chain seq x y z
N MET A 1 -6.27 27.27 -7.97
CA MET A 1 -5.69 25.92 -7.77
C MET A 1 -6.66 25.18 -6.87
N THR A 2 -7.42 24.25 -7.39
CA THR A 2 -8.20 23.30 -6.59
C THR A 2 -7.18 22.33 -6.00
N GLY A 3 -6.74 22.59 -4.76
CA GLY A 3 -5.86 21.68 -4.04
C GLY A 3 -6.61 20.39 -3.71
N PHE A 4 -5.88 19.29 -3.52
CA PHE A 4 -6.45 18.06 -2.97
C PHE A 4 -7.04 18.34 -1.58
N ALA A 5 -8.18 17.71 -1.29
CA ALA A 5 -8.80 17.75 0.03
C ALA A 5 -8.03 16.86 1.02
N THR A 6 -8.19 17.11 2.31
CA THR A 6 -7.71 16.18 3.33
C THR A 6 -8.55 14.90 3.35
N ILE A 7 -8.00 13.82 3.88
CA ILE A 7 -8.75 12.55 3.99
C ILE A 7 -9.93 12.69 4.97
N GLU A 8 -9.80 13.50 6.02
CA GLU A 8 -10.90 13.81 6.94
C GLU A 8 -12.06 14.50 6.22
N GLU A 9 -11.77 15.46 5.35
CA GLU A 9 -12.79 16.10 4.53
C GLU A 9 -13.43 15.11 3.55
N ALA A 10 -12.66 14.22 2.94
CA ALA A 10 -13.17 13.19 2.05
C ALA A 10 -14.10 12.20 2.78
N ILE A 11 -13.72 11.77 3.99
CA ILE A 11 -14.56 10.92 4.83
C ILE A 11 -15.92 11.60 5.13
N GLU A 12 -15.90 12.91 5.40
CA GLU A 12 -17.14 13.65 5.65
C GLU A 12 -18.02 13.78 4.41
N GLU A 13 -17.43 13.99 3.21
CA GLU A 13 -18.18 13.95 1.95
C GLU A 13 -18.89 12.61 1.74
N ILE A 14 -18.17 11.50 1.93
CA ILE A 14 -18.73 10.14 1.79
C ILE A 14 -19.85 9.91 2.81
N ARG A 15 -19.66 10.33 4.07
CA ARG A 15 -20.69 10.19 5.13
C ARG A 15 -21.97 10.91 4.76
N GLN A 16 -21.86 12.08 4.14
CA GLN A 16 -22.99 12.88 3.69
C GLN A 16 -23.59 12.42 2.36
N GLY A 17 -23.09 11.31 1.78
CA GLY A 17 -23.56 10.77 0.49
C GLY A 17 -23.10 11.59 -0.71
N ARG A 18 -22.07 12.45 -0.55
CA ARG A 18 -21.50 13.19 -1.67
C ARG A 18 -20.39 12.40 -2.36
N MET A 19 -20.19 12.71 -3.63
CA MET A 19 -19.22 12.06 -4.49
C MET A 19 -17.85 12.72 -4.38
N LEU A 20 -16.80 11.91 -4.48
CA LEU A 20 -15.41 12.33 -4.59
C LEU A 20 -14.87 12.03 -5.99
N LEU A 21 -13.77 12.68 -6.33
CA LEU A 21 -12.87 12.26 -7.38
C LEU A 21 -11.59 11.71 -6.72
N VAL A 22 -11.28 10.45 -6.95
CA VAL A 22 -10.13 9.77 -6.36
C VAL A 22 -9.15 9.43 -7.47
N THR A 23 -7.88 9.81 -7.31
CA THR A 23 -6.82 9.53 -8.29
C THR A 23 -5.81 8.55 -7.72
N ASP A 24 -5.27 7.72 -8.57
CA ASP A 24 -4.15 6.86 -8.22
C ASP A 24 -2.79 7.45 -8.65
N ASP A 25 -1.71 6.67 -8.46
CA ASP A 25 -0.34 7.09 -8.75
C ASP A 25 -0.09 7.09 -10.27
N GLU A 26 0.68 8.08 -10.76
CA GLU A 26 1.10 8.18 -12.16
C GLU A 26 1.82 6.91 -12.67
N ASP A 27 2.49 6.20 -11.78
CA ASP A 27 3.21 4.96 -12.09
C ASP A 27 2.31 3.70 -12.00
N ARG A 28 0.98 3.84 -11.75
CA ARG A 28 0.03 2.72 -11.70
C ARG A 28 -0.92 2.76 -12.91
N GLU A 29 -2.12 3.27 -12.77
CA GLU A 29 -3.10 3.47 -13.86
C GLU A 29 -3.05 4.91 -14.37
N ASN A 30 -2.69 5.83 -13.46
CA ASN A 30 -2.72 7.28 -13.67
C ASN A 30 -4.11 7.76 -14.09
N GLU A 31 -5.14 7.28 -13.39
CA GLU A 31 -6.55 7.50 -13.70
C GLU A 31 -7.26 8.18 -12.52
N GLY A 32 -8.50 8.57 -12.75
CA GLY A 32 -9.37 9.11 -11.72
C GLY A 32 -10.76 8.51 -11.80
N ASP A 33 -11.29 8.11 -10.63
CA ASP A 33 -12.63 7.58 -10.50
C ASP A 33 -13.54 8.54 -9.73
N LEU A 34 -14.77 8.68 -10.19
CA LEU A 34 -15.87 9.15 -9.37
C LEU A 34 -16.20 8.08 -8.35
N LEU A 35 -16.30 8.45 -7.07
CA LEU A 35 -16.46 7.50 -5.97
C LEU A 35 -17.46 8.00 -4.93
N MET A 36 -18.37 7.14 -4.47
CA MET A 36 -19.28 7.39 -3.36
C MET A 36 -19.58 6.11 -2.57
N ALA A 37 -20.17 6.24 -1.36
CA ALA A 37 -20.66 5.08 -0.61
C ALA A 37 -21.87 4.45 -1.31
N ALA A 38 -21.91 3.10 -1.35
CA ALA A 38 -22.95 2.36 -2.06
C ALA A 38 -24.34 2.46 -1.39
N ASP A 39 -24.40 2.53 -0.05
CA ASP A 39 -25.65 2.72 0.71
C ASP A 39 -26.28 4.12 0.51
N LYS A 40 -25.51 5.07 -0.05
CA LYS A 40 -25.96 6.42 -0.42
C LYS A 40 -26.25 6.57 -1.91
N ALA A 41 -26.14 5.50 -2.71
CA ALA A 41 -26.35 5.57 -4.16
C ALA A 41 -27.79 5.94 -4.50
N THR A 42 -27.96 6.98 -5.33
CA THR A 42 -29.25 7.44 -5.87
C THR A 42 -29.26 7.33 -7.39
N PRO A 43 -30.44 7.30 -8.03
CA PRO A 43 -30.52 7.34 -9.48
C PRO A 43 -29.78 8.53 -10.11
N GLU A 44 -29.83 9.70 -9.45
CA GLU A 44 -29.15 10.92 -9.91
C GLU A 44 -27.63 10.76 -9.86
N ALA A 45 -27.09 10.13 -8.78
CA ALA A 45 -25.67 9.87 -8.63
C ALA A 45 -25.18 8.87 -9.70
N VAL A 46 -25.92 7.79 -9.93
CA VAL A 46 -25.61 6.80 -10.98
C VAL A 46 -25.67 7.46 -12.37
N ASN A 47 -26.68 8.31 -12.61
CA ASN A 47 -26.77 9.06 -13.87
C ASN A 47 -25.60 10.06 -14.04
N PHE A 48 -25.16 10.69 -12.94
CA PHE A 48 -24.00 11.56 -12.97
C PHE A 48 -22.74 10.81 -13.37
N MET A 49 -22.48 9.64 -12.75
CA MET A 49 -21.36 8.77 -13.10
C MET A 49 -21.41 8.34 -14.58
N ALA A 50 -22.58 7.88 -15.06
CA ALA A 50 -22.76 7.48 -16.45
C ALA A 50 -22.52 8.63 -17.44
N LYS A 51 -22.92 9.86 -17.08
CA LYS A 51 -22.81 11.04 -17.96
C LYS A 51 -21.42 11.65 -17.97
N TYR A 52 -20.79 11.77 -16.81
CA TYR A 52 -19.56 12.53 -16.65
C TYR A 52 -18.33 11.63 -16.40
N GLY A 53 -18.50 10.43 -15.81
CA GLY A 53 -17.45 9.41 -15.74
C GLY A 53 -17.29 8.71 -17.08
N ARG A 54 -18.38 8.16 -17.62
CA ARG A 54 -18.44 7.41 -18.88
C ARG A 54 -17.78 6.03 -18.84
N GLY A 55 -17.08 5.70 -17.74
CA GLY A 55 -16.46 4.42 -17.48
C GLY A 55 -17.47 3.34 -17.04
N LEU A 56 -16.97 2.22 -16.56
CA LEU A 56 -17.80 1.16 -16.02
C LEU A 56 -18.29 1.51 -14.62
N ILE A 57 -19.59 1.39 -14.37
CA ILE A 57 -20.12 1.55 -13.01
C ILE A 57 -19.92 0.25 -12.26
N CYS A 58 -18.95 0.24 -11.37
CA CYS A 58 -18.57 -0.89 -10.56
C CYS A 58 -18.95 -0.69 -9.09
N VAL A 59 -19.13 -1.81 -8.36
CA VAL A 59 -19.50 -1.81 -6.94
C VAL A 59 -18.48 -2.60 -6.14
N PRO A 60 -17.36 -1.97 -5.74
CA PRO A 60 -16.43 -2.54 -4.76
C PRO A 60 -17.12 -2.88 -3.44
N MET A 61 -16.91 -4.10 -2.93
CA MET A 61 -17.39 -4.51 -1.63
C MET A 61 -16.51 -5.59 -1.01
N THR A 62 -16.72 -5.87 0.26
CA THR A 62 -15.95 -6.88 0.97
C THR A 62 -16.22 -8.28 0.42
N GLY A 63 -15.22 -9.17 0.53
CA GLY A 63 -15.36 -10.56 0.13
C GLY A 63 -16.46 -11.29 0.87
N GLU A 64 -16.61 -11.01 2.17
CA GLU A 64 -17.64 -11.58 3.04
C GLU A 64 -19.04 -11.30 2.49
N ARG A 65 -19.32 -10.04 2.10
CA ARG A 65 -20.63 -9.69 1.55
C ARG A 65 -20.92 -10.34 0.21
N LEU A 66 -19.91 -10.42 -0.67
CA LEU A 66 -20.04 -11.14 -1.94
C LEU A 66 -20.33 -12.63 -1.73
N ASP A 67 -19.69 -13.25 -0.73
CA ASP A 67 -19.91 -14.66 -0.40
C ASP A 67 -21.31 -14.89 0.20
N GLU A 68 -21.81 -14.01 1.07
CA GLU A 68 -23.19 -14.02 1.58
C GLU A 68 -24.21 -13.93 0.43
N LEU A 69 -23.98 -13.03 -0.52
CA LEU A 69 -24.84 -12.86 -1.70
C LEU A 69 -24.61 -13.96 -2.76
N LYS A 70 -23.69 -14.89 -2.57
CA LYS A 70 -23.28 -15.93 -3.54
C LYS A 70 -22.90 -15.34 -4.90
N ILE A 71 -22.16 -14.24 -4.90
CA ILE A 71 -21.62 -13.61 -6.10
C ILE A 71 -20.21 -14.15 -6.32
N SER A 72 -20.04 -15.03 -7.29
CA SER A 72 -18.76 -15.68 -7.60
C SER A 72 -17.85 -14.78 -8.44
N MET A 73 -16.55 -15.09 -8.43
CA MET A 73 -15.60 -14.48 -9.37
C MET A 73 -16.02 -14.76 -10.81
N MET A 74 -15.77 -13.78 -11.70
CA MET A 74 -16.11 -13.89 -13.13
C MET A 74 -15.31 -14.99 -13.82
N VAL A 75 -14.06 -15.19 -13.40
CA VAL A 75 -13.16 -16.22 -13.93
C VAL A 75 -12.43 -16.95 -12.77
N SER A 76 -12.08 -18.22 -13.00
CA SER A 76 -11.31 -19.00 -12.05
C SER A 76 -9.82 -18.63 -12.05
N ASP A 77 -9.30 -18.19 -13.19
CA ASP A 77 -7.90 -17.76 -13.36
C ASP A 77 -7.90 -16.31 -13.88
N ASN A 78 -7.49 -15.39 -13.00
CA ASN A 78 -7.46 -13.96 -13.33
C ASN A 78 -6.10 -13.61 -13.94
N THR A 79 -6.09 -13.38 -15.24
CA THR A 79 -4.91 -12.99 -16.03
C THR A 79 -4.80 -11.47 -16.25
N ALA A 80 -5.69 -10.65 -15.63
CA ALA A 80 -5.65 -9.20 -15.77
C ALA A 80 -4.33 -8.62 -15.18
N PRO A 81 -3.64 -7.71 -15.88
CA PRO A 81 -2.32 -7.21 -15.46
C PRO A 81 -2.30 -6.62 -14.05
N LEU A 82 -3.37 -5.97 -13.64
CA LEU A 82 -3.51 -5.35 -12.32
C LEU A 82 -4.31 -6.21 -11.33
N GLY A 83 -4.73 -7.40 -11.74
CA GLY A 83 -5.44 -8.36 -10.90
C GLY A 83 -6.81 -7.86 -10.41
N THR A 84 -7.49 -6.96 -11.12
CA THR A 84 -8.81 -6.47 -10.74
C THR A 84 -9.81 -7.62 -10.61
N ALA A 85 -10.40 -7.74 -9.44
CA ALA A 85 -11.17 -8.91 -9.04
C ALA A 85 -12.65 -8.76 -9.45
N PHE A 86 -12.92 -8.82 -10.75
CA PHE A 86 -14.28 -8.83 -11.29
C PHE A 86 -15.05 -10.06 -10.85
N THR A 87 -16.32 -9.86 -10.49
CA THR A 87 -17.27 -10.92 -10.20
C THR A 87 -18.32 -11.02 -11.29
N VAL A 88 -19.18 -12.03 -11.22
CA VAL A 88 -20.34 -12.10 -12.14
C VAL A 88 -21.23 -10.87 -11.92
N THR A 89 -21.80 -10.36 -13.00
CA THR A 89 -22.70 -9.20 -12.97
C THR A 89 -24.05 -9.56 -12.37
N VAL A 90 -24.72 -8.59 -11.77
CA VAL A 90 -26.00 -8.79 -11.10
C VAL A 90 -26.99 -7.68 -11.40
N ASP A 91 -28.29 -7.99 -11.25
CA ASP A 91 -29.38 -7.02 -11.12
C ASP A 91 -30.26 -7.38 -9.92
N ALA A 92 -30.98 -6.41 -9.37
CA ALA A 92 -32.01 -6.68 -8.38
C ALA A 92 -33.15 -7.48 -9.06
N ARG A 93 -33.69 -8.45 -8.33
CA ARG A 93 -34.80 -9.26 -8.81
C ARG A 93 -36.13 -8.49 -8.84
N ARG A 94 -36.27 -7.48 -7.97
CA ARG A 94 -37.48 -6.68 -7.79
C ARG A 94 -37.18 -5.20 -7.87
N GLY A 95 -38.20 -4.40 -8.29
CA GLY A 95 -38.06 -2.95 -8.33
C GLY A 95 -37.24 -2.42 -9.51
N VAL A 96 -36.94 -3.25 -10.49
CA VAL A 96 -36.22 -2.89 -11.73
C VAL A 96 -37.04 -3.27 -12.98
N THR A 97 -36.68 -2.64 -14.10
CA THR A 97 -37.25 -2.98 -15.42
C THR A 97 -36.31 -3.92 -16.19
N THR A 98 -35.43 -3.36 -17.03
CA THR A 98 -34.43 -4.12 -17.80
C THR A 98 -33.03 -4.13 -17.16
N GLY A 99 -32.83 -3.41 -16.05
CA GLY A 99 -31.58 -3.36 -15.31
C GLY A 99 -30.65 -2.23 -15.71
N THR A 100 -30.72 -1.68 -16.92
CA THR A 100 -29.72 -0.75 -17.48
C THR A 100 -29.88 0.70 -17.02
N SER A 101 -31.12 1.13 -16.72
CA SER A 101 -31.39 2.53 -16.37
C SER A 101 -30.62 2.94 -15.09
N ALA A 102 -30.35 4.24 -14.91
CA ALA A 102 -29.75 4.74 -13.70
C ALA A 102 -30.61 4.41 -12.44
N TYR A 103 -31.94 4.38 -12.62
CA TYR A 103 -32.87 3.97 -11.58
C TYR A 103 -32.67 2.49 -11.21
N ASP A 104 -32.70 1.61 -12.19
CA ASP A 104 -32.56 0.15 -11.98
C ASP A 104 -31.20 -0.19 -11.35
N ARG A 105 -30.14 0.46 -11.86
CA ARG A 105 -28.79 0.28 -11.30
C ARG A 105 -28.70 0.76 -9.85
N ALA A 106 -29.30 1.90 -9.51
CA ALA A 106 -29.34 2.39 -8.13
C ALA A 106 -30.14 1.46 -7.20
N VAL A 107 -31.24 0.87 -7.68
CA VAL A 107 -31.98 -0.16 -6.94
C VAL A 107 -31.12 -1.39 -6.70
N THR A 108 -30.42 -1.88 -7.73
CA THR A 108 -29.53 -3.03 -7.62
C THR A 108 -28.41 -2.79 -6.63
N ILE A 109 -27.75 -1.62 -6.69
CA ILE A 109 -26.68 -1.23 -5.76
C ILE A 109 -27.18 -1.27 -4.31
N ARG A 110 -28.33 -0.65 -4.04
CA ARG A 110 -28.92 -0.64 -2.70
C ARG A 110 -29.32 -2.02 -2.21
N THR A 111 -29.88 -2.88 -3.09
CA THR A 111 -30.18 -4.28 -2.76
C THR A 111 -28.93 -5.05 -2.34
N MET A 112 -27.78 -4.82 -2.98
CA MET A 112 -26.53 -5.51 -2.66
C MET A 112 -25.98 -5.13 -1.26
N VAL A 113 -26.25 -3.92 -0.77
CA VAL A 113 -25.76 -3.44 0.54
C VAL A 113 -26.81 -3.48 1.63
N ASP A 114 -28.04 -3.82 1.32
CA ASP A 114 -29.10 -4.02 2.30
C ASP A 114 -28.84 -5.30 3.10
N ALA A 115 -28.73 -5.19 4.42
CA ALA A 115 -28.42 -6.30 5.32
C ALA A 115 -29.45 -7.43 5.27
N ASP A 116 -30.70 -7.11 4.95
CA ASP A 116 -31.80 -8.07 4.89
C ASP A 116 -31.89 -8.78 3.50
N SER A 117 -31.11 -8.34 2.52
CA SER A 117 -31.09 -8.94 1.19
C SER A 117 -30.17 -10.16 1.11
N GLY A 118 -30.67 -11.20 0.45
CA GLY A 118 -29.98 -12.46 0.20
C GLY A 118 -29.73 -12.75 -1.30
N PRO A 119 -29.16 -13.93 -1.60
CA PRO A 119 -28.88 -14.35 -2.99
C PRO A 119 -30.13 -14.39 -3.90
N GLU A 120 -31.29 -14.62 -3.32
CA GLU A 120 -32.59 -14.69 -3.99
C GLU A 120 -33.13 -13.34 -4.44
N ASP A 121 -32.64 -12.23 -3.89
CA ASP A 121 -33.04 -10.87 -4.27
C ASP A 121 -32.27 -10.34 -5.47
N LEU A 122 -31.31 -11.14 -5.96
CA LEU A 122 -30.49 -10.81 -7.13
C LEU A 122 -30.72 -11.80 -8.29
N THR A 123 -30.57 -11.30 -9.50
CA THR A 123 -30.47 -12.10 -10.73
C THR A 123 -29.04 -12.06 -11.27
N ARG A 124 -28.64 -13.08 -12.01
CA ARG A 124 -27.32 -13.24 -12.63
C ARG A 124 -27.48 -13.80 -14.04
N PRO A 125 -26.85 -13.25 -15.09
CA PRO A 125 -26.09 -11.99 -15.11
C PRO A 125 -27.02 -10.76 -14.96
N GLY A 126 -26.38 -9.57 -14.84
CA GLY A 126 -27.06 -8.27 -14.76
C GLY A 126 -26.22 -7.12 -15.31
N HIS A 127 -26.51 -5.89 -14.89
CA HIS A 127 -25.88 -4.66 -15.42
C HIS A 127 -25.00 -3.93 -14.40
N ILE A 128 -24.92 -4.42 -13.15
CA ILE A 128 -23.96 -3.94 -12.15
C ILE A 128 -22.79 -4.91 -12.08
N LEU A 129 -21.57 -4.36 -12.01
CA LEU A 129 -20.30 -5.09 -11.90
C LEU A 129 -19.77 -5.00 -10.45
N PRO A 130 -20.00 -6.02 -9.61
CA PRO A 130 -19.38 -6.05 -8.29
C PRO A 130 -17.88 -6.36 -8.41
N LEU A 131 -17.09 -5.75 -7.51
CA LEU A 131 -15.65 -6.00 -7.40
C LEU A 131 -15.33 -6.49 -5.99
N ARG A 132 -14.54 -7.57 -5.91
CA ARG A 132 -14.06 -8.09 -4.61
C ARG A 132 -12.87 -7.29 -4.14
N ALA A 133 -13.03 -6.49 -3.09
CA ALA A 133 -11.92 -5.77 -2.48
C ALA A 133 -10.97 -6.74 -1.75
N MET A 134 -9.67 -6.43 -1.81
CA MET A 134 -8.64 -7.16 -1.09
C MET A 134 -8.77 -6.91 0.42
N PRO A 135 -8.79 -7.97 1.28
CA PRO A 135 -8.69 -7.78 2.72
C PRO A 135 -7.46 -6.95 3.10
N GLY A 136 -7.66 -5.94 3.98
CA GLY A 136 -6.62 -4.94 4.29
C GLY A 136 -6.73 -3.64 3.47
N GLY A 137 -7.57 -3.62 2.42
CA GLY A 137 -7.88 -2.40 1.67
C GLY A 137 -6.68 -1.81 0.93
N VAL A 138 -6.61 -0.47 0.84
CA VAL A 138 -5.52 0.24 0.12
C VAL A 138 -4.13 -0.05 0.65
N LEU A 139 -4.00 -0.55 1.88
CA LEU A 139 -2.73 -0.96 2.47
C LEU A 139 -2.20 -2.28 1.87
N ARG A 140 -3.06 -3.05 1.21
CA ARG A 140 -2.70 -4.30 0.51
C ARG A 140 -2.64 -4.13 -1.00
N ARG A 141 -3.58 -3.39 -1.56
CA ARG A 141 -3.65 -3.08 -2.99
C ARG A 141 -4.08 -1.63 -3.17
N ALA A 142 -3.18 -0.81 -3.70
CA ALA A 142 -3.39 0.64 -3.87
C ALA A 142 -4.31 0.94 -5.08
N GLY A 143 -5.54 0.40 -5.08
CA GLY A 143 -6.52 0.53 -6.15
C GLY A 143 -7.79 1.25 -5.72
N HIS A 144 -8.56 1.77 -6.71
CA HIS A 144 -9.85 2.43 -6.50
C HIS A 144 -10.87 1.51 -5.84
N THR A 145 -10.83 0.20 -6.16
CA THR A 145 -11.64 -0.85 -5.52
C THR A 145 -11.49 -0.84 -3.99
N GLU A 146 -10.26 -0.86 -3.52
CA GLU A 146 -9.94 -0.86 -2.10
C GLU A 146 -10.22 0.51 -1.46
N ALA A 147 -9.91 1.59 -2.16
CA ALA A 147 -10.16 2.95 -1.69
C ALA A 147 -11.66 3.18 -1.42
N ALA A 148 -12.53 2.67 -2.28
CA ALA A 148 -13.98 2.81 -2.12
C ALA A 148 -14.50 2.12 -0.84
N VAL A 149 -14.07 0.89 -0.59
CA VAL A 149 -14.47 0.13 0.61
C VAL A 149 -13.90 0.78 1.88
N ASP A 150 -12.65 1.24 1.84
CA ASP A 150 -12.00 1.88 2.98
C ASP A 150 -12.65 3.22 3.35
N LEU A 151 -12.90 4.08 2.37
CA LEU A 151 -13.57 5.37 2.59
C LEU A 151 -14.98 5.18 3.12
N ALA A 152 -15.76 4.25 2.57
CA ALA A 152 -17.09 3.93 3.06
C ALA A 152 -17.05 3.46 4.52
N ARG A 153 -16.15 2.52 4.86
CA ARG A 153 -15.94 2.02 6.23
C ARG A 153 -15.57 3.15 7.19
N MET A 154 -14.59 4.00 6.83
CA MET A 154 -14.15 5.12 7.67
C MET A 154 -15.24 6.19 7.84
N ALA A 155 -16.13 6.35 6.87
CA ALA A 155 -17.28 7.22 6.95
C ALA A 155 -18.42 6.66 7.84
N GLY A 156 -18.33 5.40 8.30
CA GLY A 156 -19.40 4.72 9.05
C GLY A 156 -20.56 4.26 8.16
N CYS A 157 -20.33 4.19 6.83
CA CYS A 157 -21.25 3.64 5.85
C CYS A 157 -21.08 2.12 5.71
N PHE A 158 -21.98 1.46 4.99
CA PHE A 158 -21.76 0.05 4.63
C PHE A 158 -20.43 -0.08 3.86
N PRO A 159 -19.58 -1.09 4.15
CA PRO A 159 -18.24 -1.21 3.56
C PRO A 159 -18.29 -1.63 2.08
N ALA A 160 -18.91 -0.79 1.28
CA ALA A 160 -19.03 -0.88 -0.18
C ALA A 160 -19.10 0.52 -0.78
N GLY A 161 -18.55 0.68 -1.97
CA GLY A 161 -18.63 1.91 -2.73
C GLY A 161 -19.23 1.69 -4.12
N VAL A 162 -19.51 2.81 -4.81
CA VAL A 162 -19.75 2.84 -6.24
C VAL A 162 -18.63 3.65 -6.86
N ILE A 163 -17.98 3.12 -7.87
CA ILE A 163 -16.92 3.78 -8.63
C ILE A 163 -17.23 3.80 -10.11
N CYS A 164 -16.69 4.80 -10.79
CA CYS A 164 -16.77 4.91 -12.24
C CYS A 164 -15.55 5.69 -12.73
N GLU A 165 -14.75 5.09 -13.61
CA GLU A 165 -13.61 5.71 -14.23
C GLU A 165 -14.04 6.95 -15.03
N VAL A 166 -13.17 7.98 -15.08
CA VAL A 166 -13.41 9.17 -15.88
C VAL A 166 -12.68 9.07 -17.22
N LEU A 167 -13.48 9.08 -18.29
CA LEU A 167 -12.98 9.15 -19.66
C LEU A 167 -12.96 10.59 -20.18
N ASP A 168 -12.00 10.88 -21.03
CA ASP A 168 -11.92 12.15 -21.77
C ASP A 168 -12.92 12.16 -22.92
N GLU A 169 -13.07 13.31 -23.60
CA GLU A 169 -14.04 13.48 -24.69
C GLU A 169 -13.72 12.61 -25.91
N ASP A 170 -12.45 12.31 -26.13
CA ASP A 170 -11.98 11.43 -27.22
C ASP A 170 -12.15 9.92 -26.92
N GLY A 171 -12.61 9.57 -25.68
CA GLY A 171 -12.75 8.22 -25.21
C GLY A 171 -11.49 7.64 -24.57
N GLY A 172 -10.40 8.39 -24.49
CA GLY A 172 -9.21 8.06 -23.72
C GLY A 172 -9.45 8.23 -22.21
N MET A 173 -8.53 7.72 -21.38
CA MET A 173 -8.61 7.93 -19.93
C MET A 173 -8.26 9.38 -19.57
N ALA A 174 -9.13 10.03 -18.80
CA ALA A 174 -8.89 11.40 -18.33
C ALA A 174 -7.66 11.46 -17.44
N ARG A 175 -6.83 12.50 -17.63
CA ARG A 175 -5.63 12.78 -16.85
C ARG A 175 -5.83 14.02 -15.98
N MET A 176 -4.88 14.29 -15.08
CA MET A 176 -4.98 15.35 -14.06
C MET A 176 -5.55 16.70 -14.56
N PRO A 177 -5.19 17.26 -15.75
CA PRO A 177 -5.77 18.53 -16.20
C PRO A 177 -7.29 18.46 -16.38
N HIS A 178 -7.79 17.39 -17.00
CA HIS A 178 -9.23 17.18 -17.20
C HIS A 178 -9.93 16.85 -15.86
N LEU A 179 -9.33 15.96 -15.04
CA LEU A 179 -9.88 15.58 -13.73
C LEU A 179 -10.03 16.79 -12.80
N ALA A 180 -9.04 17.68 -12.77
CA ALA A 180 -9.10 18.92 -11.99
C ALA A 180 -10.21 19.88 -12.49
N GLU A 181 -10.40 19.96 -13.80
CA GLU A 181 -11.47 20.79 -14.37
C GLU A 181 -12.85 20.21 -14.07
N LEU A 182 -13.04 18.90 -14.23
CA LEU A 182 -14.28 18.19 -13.85
C LEU A 182 -14.62 18.43 -12.38
N ALA A 183 -13.62 18.26 -11.48
CA ALA A 183 -13.80 18.48 -10.06
C ALA A 183 -14.21 19.94 -9.75
N ARG A 184 -13.60 20.91 -10.42
CA ARG A 184 -13.93 22.33 -10.27
C ARG A 184 -15.35 22.64 -10.75
N GLN A 185 -15.75 22.13 -11.92
CA GLN A 185 -17.08 22.37 -12.52
C GLN A 185 -18.19 21.82 -11.66
N HIS A 186 -18.00 20.64 -11.10
CA HIS A 186 -19.00 19.93 -10.30
C HIS A 186 -18.80 20.05 -8.80
N ARG A 187 -17.82 20.86 -8.34
CA ARG A 187 -17.49 21.08 -6.93
C ARG A 187 -17.19 19.78 -6.18
N LEU A 188 -16.54 18.83 -6.87
CA LEU A 188 -16.10 17.59 -6.26
C LEU A 188 -14.79 17.82 -5.49
N LYS A 189 -14.67 17.21 -4.32
CA LYS A 189 -13.37 17.14 -3.64
C LYS A 189 -12.53 16.04 -4.27
N MET A 190 -11.23 16.30 -4.38
CA MET A 190 -10.26 15.36 -4.94
C MET A 190 -9.33 14.87 -3.83
N ILE A 191 -9.00 13.60 -3.85
CA ILE A 191 -7.94 12.99 -3.04
C ILE A 191 -7.10 12.03 -3.87
N THR A 192 -5.93 11.64 -3.34
CA THR A 192 -5.11 10.59 -3.90
C THR A 192 -5.21 9.30 -3.07
N ILE A 193 -5.09 8.14 -3.72
CA ILE A 193 -4.97 6.85 -3.00
C ILE A 193 -3.70 6.86 -2.14
N LYS A 194 -2.64 7.53 -2.56
CA LYS A 194 -1.41 7.69 -1.79
C LYS A 194 -1.63 8.40 -0.46
N ASP A 195 -2.41 9.48 -0.44
CA ASP A 195 -2.74 10.19 0.81
C ASP A 195 -3.63 9.34 1.72
N LEU A 196 -4.56 8.57 1.14
CA LEU A 196 -5.39 7.62 1.88
C LEU A 196 -4.55 6.52 2.55
N ILE A 197 -3.57 5.95 1.84
CA ILE A 197 -2.62 4.99 2.40
C ILE A 197 -1.86 5.63 3.56
N ALA A 198 -1.28 6.82 3.36
CA ALA A 198 -0.53 7.53 4.40
C ALA A 198 -1.40 7.84 5.63
N TYR A 199 -2.65 8.22 5.42
CA TYR A 199 -3.62 8.47 6.48
C TYR A 199 -3.91 7.20 7.31
N ARG A 200 -4.29 6.10 6.65
CA ARG A 200 -4.59 4.82 7.31
C ARG A 200 -3.38 4.29 8.07
N THR A 201 -2.19 4.32 7.45
CA THR A 201 -0.96 3.85 8.07
C THR A 201 -0.61 4.61 9.35
N ARG A 202 -0.96 5.91 9.42
CA ARG A 202 -0.75 6.75 10.64
C ARG A 202 -1.83 6.55 11.72
N LYS A 203 -3.08 6.29 11.32
CA LYS A 203 -4.23 6.24 12.24
C LYS A 203 -4.52 4.84 12.76
N GLU A 204 -4.20 3.80 12.00
CA GLU A 204 -4.49 2.42 12.37
C GLU A 204 -3.29 1.75 13.02
N LYS A 205 -3.54 0.98 14.08
CA LYS A 205 -2.53 0.10 14.67
C LYS A 205 -2.45 -1.18 13.84
N LEU A 206 -1.48 -1.22 12.91
CA LEU A 206 -1.33 -2.33 11.95
C LEU A 206 -0.45 -3.46 12.48
N VAL A 207 0.20 -3.27 13.62
CA VAL A 207 1.11 -4.25 14.22
C VAL A 207 0.61 -4.70 15.60
N ARG A 208 0.75 -5.98 15.89
CA ARG A 208 0.46 -6.59 17.18
C ARG A 208 1.62 -7.48 17.60
N ARG A 209 2.19 -7.24 18.77
CA ARG A 209 3.22 -8.11 19.36
C ARG A 209 2.59 -9.46 19.67
N ILE A 210 3.18 -10.57 19.19
CA ILE A 210 2.66 -11.93 19.33
C ILE A 210 3.56 -12.84 20.17
N ALA A 211 4.89 -12.61 20.12
CA ALA A 211 5.84 -13.42 20.87
C ALA A 211 7.10 -12.62 21.18
N GLN A 212 7.76 -12.98 22.26
CA GLN A 212 9.04 -12.43 22.66
C GLN A 212 9.91 -13.52 23.27
N THR A 213 11.20 -13.57 22.91
CA THR A 213 12.14 -14.54 23.45
C THR A 213 13.56 -13.99 23.52
N ARG A 214 14.39 -14.56 24.38
CA ARG A 214 15.85 -14.31 24.40
C ARG A 214 16.49 -15.09 23.26
N LEU A 215 17.34 -14.43 22.52
CA LEU A 215 18.06 -14.99 21.38
C LEU A 215 19.57 -14.84 21.58
N PRO A 216 20.28 -15.88 22.07
CA PRO A 216 21.73 -15.89 22.09
C PRO A 216 22.29 -15.93 20.67
N THR A 217 23.19 -15.04 20.33
CA THR A 217 23.81 -14.94 19.00
C THR A 217 25.31 -14.70 19.12
N GLU A 218 26.03 -14.77 18.02
CA GLU A 218 27.46 -14.40 17.96
C GLU A 218 27.71 -12.94 18.33
N PHE A 219 26.71 -12.06 18.22
CA PHE A 219 26.75 -10.64 18.60
C PHE A 219 26.44 -10.41 20.08
N GLY A 220 26.05 -11.43 20.82
CA GLY A 220 25.58 -11.34 22.20
C GLY A 220 24.12 -11.79 22.34
N THR A 221 23.53 -11.57 23.52
CA THR A 221 22.13 -11.91 23.76
C THR A 221 21.23 -10.76 23.36
N LEU A 222 20.31 -11.03 22.43
CA LEU A 222 19.27 -10.11 21.97
C LEU A 222 17.91 -10.54 22.53
N VAL A 223 16.94 -9.65 22.52
CA VAL A 223 15.53 -9.98 22.69
C VAL A 223 14.85 -9.91 21.34
N ALA A 224 14.38 -11.04 20.83
CA ALA A 224 13.62 -11.12 19.59
C ALA A 224 12.14 -10.94 19.90
N VAL A 225 11.49 -9.96 19.24
CA VAL A 225 10.06 -9.67 19.36
C VAL A 225 9.42 -9.85 18.00
N ALA A 226 8.46 -10.76 17.90
CA ALA A 226 7.71 -11.06 16.69
C ALA A 226 6.39 -10.27 16.66
N TYR A 227 6.08 -9.72 15.48
CA TYR A 227 4.86 -8.96 15.26
C TYR A 227 4.01 -9.60 14.17
N GLU A 228 2.71 -9.65 14.40
CA GLU A 228 1.71 -9.88 13.36
C GLU A 228 1.28 -8.55 12.77
N THR A 229 0.98 -8.53 11.49
CA THR A 229 0.44 -7.36 10.80
C THR A 229 -0.80 -7.73 10.02
N THR A 230 -1.76 -6.79 9.96
CA THR A 230 -3.00 -6.96 9.19
C THR A 230 -2.81 -6.76 7.69
N VAL A 231 -1.65 -6.20 7.28
CA VAL A 231 -1.38 -5.77 5.89
C VAL A 231 -0.35 -6.64 5.16
N GLU A 232 0.39 -7.49 5.87
CA GLU A 232 1.37 -8.39 5.27
C GLU A 232 1.22 -9.80 5.86
N SER A 233 1.43 -10.83 5.04
CA SER A 233 1.45 -12.22 5.51
C SER A 233 2.76 -12.61 6.20
N ARG A 234 3.76 -11.73 6.17
CA ARG A 234 5.10 -12.00 6.67
C ARG A 234 5.33 -11.27 7.98
N THR A 235 5.81 -11.99 8.99
CA THR A 235 6.06 -11.52 10.35
C THR A 235 7.26 -10.58 10.42
N PRO A 236 7.11 -9.27 10.76
CA PRO A 236 8.22 -8.40 11.11
C PRO A 236 8.84 -8.86 12.43
N LEU A 237 10.17 -8.70 12.56
CA LEU A 237 10.91 -8.99 13.77
C LEU A 237 11.62 -7.73 14.28
N ALA A 238 11.62 -7.50 15.59
CA ALA A 238 12.51 -6.56 16.23
C ALA A 238 13.54 -7.33 17.05
N LEU A 239 14.83 -7.02 16.85
CA LEU A 239 15.95 -7.51 17.65
C LEU A 239 16.37 -6.36 18.56
N VAL A 240 16.17 -6.53 19.86
CA VAL A 240 16.31 -5.47 20.89
C VAL A 240 17.46 -5.78 21.81
N VAL A 241 18.27 -4.77 22.10
CA VAL A 241 19.34 -4.78 23.10
C VAL A 241 19.03 -3.70 24.15
N GLY A 242 19.03 -4.07 25.41
CA GLY A 242 18.74 -3.15 26.51
C GLY A 242 17.30 -2.64 26.58
N ASP A 243 17.05 -1.64 27.42
CA ASP A 243 15.77 -0.94 27.49
C ASP A 243 15.73 0.18 26.47
N VAL A 244 14.78 0.16 25.56
CA VAL A 244 14.67 1.08 24.42
C VAL A 244 13.51 2.06 24.54
N ALA A 245 12.68 1.90 25.57
CA ALA A 245 11.56 2.81 25.81
C ALA A 245 12.02 4.16 26.40
N GLY A 246 11.24 5.20 26.11
CA GLY A 246 11.42 6.53 26.71
C GLY A 246 11.98 7.59 25.77
N ASP A 247 12.49 8.69 26.36
CA ASP A 247 12.86 9.91 25.62
C ASP A 247 14.35 9.94 25.21
N GLU A 248 15.16 9.02 25.72
CA GLU A 248 16.56 8.93 25.30
C GLU A 248 16.68 8.40 23.88
N ALA A 249 17.62 8.96 23.12
CA ALA A 249 17.87 8.57 21.73
C ALA A 249 18.44 7.14 21.63
N VAL A 250 17.79 6.30 20.85
CA VAL A 250 18.09 4.87 20.67
C VAL A 250 18.71 4.61 19.30
N LEU A 251 19.72 3.76 19.23
CA LEU A 251 20.24 3.26 17.95
C LEU A 251 19.19 2.41 17.26
N VAL A 252 18.86 2.76 16.02
CA VAL A 252 17.83 2.04 15.25
C VAL A 252 18.33 1.69 13.86
N ARG A 253 18.18 0.42 13.50
CA ARG A 253 18.35 -0.06 12.11
C ARG A 253 17.04 -0.58 11.56
N MET A 254 16.59 0.01 10.46
CA MET A 254 15.53 -0.55 9.61
C MET A 254 16.19 -1.42 8.54
N HIS A 255 16.11 -2.74 8.69
CA HIS A 255 16.73 -3.69 7.77
C HIS A 255 15.65 -4.39 6.94
N SER A 256 15.72 -4.27 5.62
CA SER A 256 14.88 -5.03 4.70
C SER A 256 15.55 -6.34 4.35
N GLU A 257 14.81 -7.44 4.44
CA GLU A 257 15.27 -8.80 4.15
C GLU A 257 16.05 -8.90 2.84
N CYS A 258 17.13 -9.63 2.87
CA CYS A 258 17.88 -10.05 1.71
C CYS A 258 18.39 -11.48 1.91
N LEU A 259 17.59 -12.48 1.54
CA LEU A 259 17.91 -13.89 1.76
C LEU A 259 19.33 -14.26 1.33
N PHE A 260 19.74 -13.80 0.14
CA PHE A 260 21.07 -14.10 -0.37
C PHE A 260 22.19 -13.42 0.43
N GLY A 261 22.00 -12.16 0.86
CA GLY A 261 23.01 -11.46 1.65
C GLY A 261 23.02 -11.90 3.10
N ASP A 262 21.83 -11.98 3.71
CA ASP A 262 21.70 -12.18 5.15
C ASP A 262 22.00 -13.64 5.57
N VAL A 263 21.58 -14.62 4.76
CA VAL A 263 21.71 -16.05 5.07
C VAL A 263 22.89 -16.68 4.31
N PHE A 264 22.94 -16.45 2.97
CA PHE A 264 23.95 -17.11 2.12
C PHE A 264 25.23 -16.29 1.92
N GLN A 265 25.33 -15.11 2.56
CA GLN A 265 26.50 -14.23 2.51
C GLN A 265 26.93 -13.87 1.08
N CYS A 266 25.94 -13.70 0.19
CA CYS A 266 26.16 -13.36 -1.21
C CYS A 266 26.90 -12.01 -1.31
N ARG A 267 27.98 -11.97 -2.12
CA ARG A 267 28.84 -10.81 -2.26
C ARG A 267 28.39 -9.82 -3.34
N ARG A 268 27.29 -10.11 -4.06
CA ARG A 268 26.69 -9.16 -5.04
C ARG A 268 26.13 -7.89 -4.41
N CYS A 269 25.82 -7.91 -3.11
CA CYS A 269 25.29 -6.77 -2.36
C CYS A 269 26.03 -6.63 -1.03
N ASP A 270 25.74 -5.55 -0.31
CA ASP A 270 26.27 -5.25 1.01
C ASP A 270 25.27 -5.54 2.16
N CYS A 271 24.13 -6.20 1.88
CA CYS A 271 23.03 -6.37 2.85
C CYS A 271 23.46 -7.15 4.09
N GLY A 272 24.04 -8.34 3.92
CA GLY A 272 24.49 -9.18 5.04
C GLY A 272 25.58 -8.51 5.87
N SER A 273 26.56 -7.85 5.22
CA SER A 273 27.60 -7.10 5.92
C SER A 273 27.01 -5.93 6.71
N GLN A 274 26.02 -5.20 6.16
CA GLN A 274 25.31 -4.13 6.87
C GLN A 274 24.49 -4.66 8.05
N LEU A 275 23.87 -5.84 7.92
CA LEU A 275 23.13 -6.48 9.01
C LEU A 275 24.06 -6.76 10.20
N ARG A 276 25.19 -7.43 9.94
CA ARG A 276 26.21 -7.75 10.94
C ARG A 276 26.75 -6.48 11.61
N ARG A 277 27.17 -5.50 10.81
CA ARG A 277 27.73 -4.25 11.33
C ARG A 277 26.72 -3.46 12.18
N ALA A 278 25.45 -3.44 11.79
CA ALA A 278 24.41 -2.81 12.59
C ALA A 278 24.20 -3.51 13.96
N LEU A 279 24.21 -4.84 13.99
CA LEU A 279 24.09 -5.61 15.22
C LEU A 279 25.30 -5.42 16.14
N GLU A 280 26.52 -5.37 15.59
CA GLU A 280 27.75 -5.04 16.33
C GLU A 280 27.63 -3.66 17.01
N ILE A 281 27.29 -2.61 16.23
CA ILE A 281 27.16 -1.24 16.74
C ILE A 281 26.09 -1.17 17.84
N ILE A 282 24.96 -1.82 17.65
CA ILE A 282 23.87 -1.84 18.65
C ILE A 282 24.31 -2.57 19.92
N GLN A 283 25.01 -3.70 19.77
CA GLN A 283 25.50 -4.48 20.92
C GLN A 283 26.61 -3.75 21.69
N GLU A 284 27.57 -3.14 20.99
CA GLU A 284 28.63 -2.32 21.58
C GLU A 284 28.06 -1.16 22.41
N ALA A 285 26.98 -0.54 21.93
CA ALA A 285 26.26 0.53 22.62
C ALA A 285 25.41 0.04 23.80
N GLY A 286 25.17 -1.26 23.94
CA GLY A 286 24.34 -1.85 25.00
C GLY A 286 22.85 -1.46 24.91
N ARG A 287 22.42 -0.69 23.90
CA ARG A 287 21.03 -0.23 23.74
C ARG A 287 20.71 0.06 22.28
N GLY A 288 19.68 -0.58 21.75
CA GLY A 288 19.23 -0.34 20.38
C GLY A 288 18.25 -1.37 19.85
N VAL A 289 17.74 -1.11 18.64
CA VAL A 289 16.75 -1.95 17.94
C VAL A 289 17.16 -2.14 16.49
N LEU A 290 17.17 -3.38 16.03
CA LEU A 290 17.16 -3.71 14.62
C LEU A 290 15.75 -4.23 14.26
N VAL A 291 15.02 -3.49 13.41
CA VAL A 291 13.73 -3.94 12.84
C VAL A 291 14.00 -4.63 11.53
N TYR A 292 13.71 -5.94 11.48
CA TYR A 292 13.87 -6.78 10.30
C TYR A 292 12.55 -6.87 9.55
N LEU A 293 12.47 -6.24 8.38
CA LEU A 293 11.29 -6.17 7.53
C LEU A 293 11.37 -7.19 6.39
N ARG A 294 10.34 -8.00 6.24
CA ARG A 294 10.29 -9.08 5.25
C ARG A 294 9.98 -8.56 3.82
N GLN A 295 10.76 -7.59 3.35
CA GLN A 295 10.61 -6.87 2.08
C GLN A 295 11.76 -7.20 1.12
N GLU A 296 11.85 -8.47 0.70
CA GLU A 296 12.89 -8.98 -0.18
C GLU A 296 12.92 -8.23 -1.52
N GLY A 297 14.14 -8.02 -2.05
CA GLY A 297 14.35 -7.42 -3.36
C GLY A 297 13.84 -5.97 -3.47
N ARG A 298 13.85 -5.19 -2.37
CA ARG A 298 13.24 -3.85 -2.28
C ARG A 298 11.72 -3.86 -2.51
N GLY A 299 11.05 -4.93 -2.08
CA GLY A 299 9.60 -5.09 -2.19
C GLY A 299 9.12 -5.93 -3.37
N ILE A 300 9.97 -6.23 -4.35
CA ILE A 300 9.58 -7.02 -5.55
C ILE A 300 9.56 -8.54 -5.31
N GLY A 301 10.06 -9.00 -4.15
CA GLY A 301 10.11 -10.41 -3.78
C GLY A 301 11.32 -11.17 -4.36
N LEU A 302 11.51 -12.39 -3.87
CA LEU A 302 12.71 -13.21 -4.18
C LEU A 302 12.79 -13.57 -5.66
N ILE A 303 11.68 -14.02 -6.26
CA ILE A 303 11.68 -14.49 -7.66
C ILE A 303 12.03 -13.34 -8.61
N ASN A 304 11.41 -12.18 -8.46
CA ASN A 304 11.70 -11.04 -9.32
C ASN A 304 13.11 -10.48 -9.08
N LYS A 305 13.62 -10.57 -7.84
CA LYS A 305 15.03 -10.27 -7.57
C LYS A 305 15.98 -11.20 -8.32
N MET A 306 15.67 -12.49 -8.45
CA MET A 306 16.48 -13.42 -9.27
C MET A 306 16.43 -13.04 -10.75
N ARG A 307 15.25 -12.73 -11.28
CA ARG A 307 15.11 -12.21 -12.65
C ARG A 307 15.89 -10.91 -12.88
N ALA A 308 15.86 -10.00 -11.89
CA ALA A 308 16.66 -8.78 -11.94
C ALA A 308 18.18 -9.10 -11.95
N TYR A 309 18.63 -10.14 -11.25
CA TYR A 309 20.02 -10.60 -11.29
C TYR A 309 20.40 -11.16 -12.68
N GLU A 310 19.52 -11.91 -13.34
CA GLU A 310 19.74 -12.37 -14.73
C GLU A 310 19.90 -11.17 -15.69
N LEU A 311 19.08 -10.14 -15.55
CA LEU A 311 19.23 -8.92 -16.35
C LEU A 311 20.51 -8.14 -16.02
N GLN A 312 20.96 -8.16 -14.78
CA GLN A 312 22.23 -7.56 -14.37
C GLN A 312 23.43 -8.32 -14.95
N ASP A 313 23.36 -9.65 -15.05
CA ASP A 313 24.37 -10.47 -15.72
C ASP A 313 24.45 -10.16 -17.22
N GLN A 314 23.36 -9.69 -17.81
CA GLN A 314 23.29 -9.19 -19.21
C GLN A 314 23.74 -7.73 -19.37
N GLY A 315 24.20 -7.06 -18.29
CA GLY A 315 24.79 -5.74 -18.34
C GLY A 315 23.91 -4.59 -17.82
N LYS A 316 22.65 -4.83 -17.42
CA LYS A 316 21.82 -3.80 -16.76
C LYS A 316 22.33 -3.49 -15.35
N ASP A 317 22.06 -2.29 -14.84
CA ASP A 317 22.25 -2.05 -13.41
C ASP A 317 20.96 -2.40 -12.60
N THR A 318 21.00 -2.23 -11.28
CA THR A 318 19.89 -2.62 -10.39
C THR A 318 18.59 -1.83 -10.68
N VAL A 319 18.69 -0.56 -11.04
CA VAL A 319 17.52 0.30 -11.34
C VAL A 319 16.93 -0.11 -12.69
N GLU A 320 17.76 -0.17 -13.72
CA GLU A 320 17.39 -0.58 -15.08
C GLU A 320 16.78 -1.99 -15.12
N ALA A 321 17.30 -2.91 -14.29
CA ALA A 321 16.76 -4.26 -14.20
C ALA A 321 15.37 -4.29 -13.58
N ASN A 322 15.11 -3.48 -12.53
CA ASN A 322 13.79 -3.37 -11.91
C ASN A 322 12.78 -2.73 -12.87
N GLU A 323 13.15 -1.64 -13.54
CA GLU A 323 12.30 -0.96 -14.52
C GLU A 323 11.95 -1.86 -15.71
N ALA A 324 12.91 -2.63 -16.20
CA ALA A 324 12.69 -3.60 -17.27
C ALA A 324 11.70 -4.72 -16.87
N LEU A 325 11.54 -4.99 -15.57
CA LEU A 325 10.56 -5.92 -15.02
C LEU A 325 9.23 -5.24 -14.65
N GLY A 326 9.07 -3.94 -14.93
CA GLY A 326 7.86 -3.17 -14.61
C GLY A 326 7.76 -2.71 -13.16
N PHE A 327 8.87 -2.66 -12.41
CA PHE A 327 8.90 -2.23 -11.01
C PHE A 327 9.60 -0.89 -10.85
N LYS A 328 9.15 -0.09 -9.86
CA LYS A 328 9.90 1.08 -9.39
C LYS A 328 11.27 0.65 -8.83
N ALA A 329 12.23 1.57 -8.83
CA ALA A 329 13.57 1.33 -8.29
C ALA A 329 13.57 0.92 -6.81
N ASP A 330 12.61 1.37 -6.02
CA ASP A 330 12.44 1.03 -4.60
C ASP A 330 10.95 1.11 -4.20
N GLN A 331 10.35 -0.03 -3.85
CA GLN A 331 8.95 -0.16 -3.42
C GLN A 331 8.81 -0.41 -1.92
N ARG A 332 9.87 -0.23 -1.13
CA ARG A 332 9.82 -0.49 0.31
C ARG A 332 8.96 0.54 1.03
N ASP A 333 8.11 0.03 1.92
CA ASP A 333 7.41 0.82 2.93
C ASP A 333 8.05 0.61 4.30
N TYR A 334 8.21 1.70 5.04
CA TYR A 334 8.78 1.69 6.39
C TYR A 334 7.72 1.93 7.48
N GLY A 335 6.44 2.09 7.11
CA GLY A 335 5.36 2.37 8.04
C GLY A 335 5.14 1.28 9.08
N ILE A 336 5.17 0.00 8.66
CA ILE A 336 5.10 -1.14 9.58
C ILE A 336 6.27 -1.12 10.57
N GLY A 337 7.48 -0.85 10.08
CA GLY A 337 8.65 -0.74 10.95
C GLY A 337 8.58 0.44 11.91
N ALA A 338 8.04 1.57 11.49
CA ALA A 338 7.79 2.71 12.36
C ALA A 338 6.80 2.36 13.49
N GLN A 339 5.72 1.66 13.18
CA GLN A 339 4.75 1.20 14.18
C GLN A 339 5.35 0.18 15.16
N VAL A 340 6.26 -0.69 14.70
CA VAL A 340 7.04 -1.57 15.60
C VAL A 340 7.87 -0.76 16.58
N LEU A 341 8.56 0.30 16.12
CA LEU A 341 9.34 1.18 17.01
C LEU A 341 8.46 1.92 18.02
N VAL A 342 7.31 2.43 17.58
CA VAL A 342 6.33 3.07 18.46
C VAL A 342 5.79 2.10 19.51
N ASP A 343 5.47 0.84 19.13
CA ASP A 343 5.02 -0.21 20.07
C ASP A 343 6.11 -0.60 21.09
N LEU A 344 7.39 -0.49 20.72
CA LEU A 344 8.52 -0.68 21.62
C LEU A 344 8.77 0.52 22.54
N GLY A 345 8.03 1.62 22.37
CA GLY A 345 8.18 2.84 23.18
C GLY A 345 9.34 3.76 22.76
N VAL A 346 9.92 3.55 21.58
CA VAL A 346 10.97 4.42 21.01
C VAL A 346 10.35 5.74 20.57
N LYS A 347 10.94 6.88 20.95
CA LYS A 347 10.54 8.22 20.53
C LYS A 347 11.62 8.93 19.73
N ASN A 348 12.84 8.93 20.26
CA ASN A 348 14.00 9.56 19.64
C ASN A 348 14.97 8.49 19.14
N LEU A 349 15.44 8.64 17.91
CA LEU A 349 16.30 7.63 17.31
C LEU A 349 17.55 8.20 16.64
N ARG A 350 18.64 7.47 16.77
CA ARG A 350 19.88 7.61 16.03
C ARG A 350 19.86 6.57 14.93
N LEU A 351 19.55 7.00 13.69
CA LEU A 351 19.22 6.08 12.59
C LEU A 351 20.47 5.57 11.87
N LEU A 352 20.70 4.25 11.96
CA LEU A 352 21.77 3.54 11.26
C LEU A 352 21.39 3.37 9.77
N THR A 353 21.83 4.30 8.89
CA THR A 353 21.50 4.29 7.46
C THR A 353 22.47 5.09 6.60
N ASN A 354 22.71 4.61 5.38
CA ASN A 354 23.38 5.35 4.30
C ASN A 354 22.38 6.03 3.35
N ASN A 355 21.07 5.77 3.51
CA ASN A 355 20.01 6.34 2.66
C ASN A 355 19.31 7.50 3.37
N PRO A 356 19.50 8.76 2.94
CA PRO A 356 18.83 9.92 3.55
C PRO A 356 17.32 9.93 3.39
N LYS A 357 16.77 9.29 2.35
CA LYS A 357 15.32 9.22 2.09
C LYS A 357 14.54 8.41 3.15
N LYS A 358 15.21 7.57 3.94
CA LYS A 358 14.55 6.79 5.03
C LYS A 358 13.99 7.66 6.16
N ARG A 359 14.36 8.93 6.27
CA ARG A 359 13.90 9.82 7.34
C ARG A 359 12.40 10.11 7.25
N VAL A 360 11.93 10.51 6.08
CA VAL A 360 10.56 11.01 5.88
C VAL A 360 9.49 9.99 6.30
N GLY A 361 9.73 8.70 6.08
CA GLY A 361 8.78 7.65 6.43
C GLY A 361 8.63 7.40 7.94
N LEU A 362 9.61 7.78 8.79
CA LEU A 362 9.57 7.53 10.24
C LEU A 362 9.00 8.73 11.01
N GLU A 363 9.33 9.95 10.60
CA GLU A 363 8.87 11.18 11.25
C GLU A 363 7.34 11.33 11.23
N ALA A 364 6.68 10.79 10.19
CA ALA A 364 5.22 10.78 10.07
C ALA A 364 4.49 10.01 11.21
N TYR A 365 5.22 9.16 11.95
CA TYR A 365 4.70 8.39 13.08
C TYR A 365 5.06 8.97 14.45
N GLY A 366 5.53 10.22 14.49
CA GLY A 366 5.96 10.88 15.73
C GLY A 366 7.34 10.43 16.23
N LEU A 367 8.10 9.72 15.40
CA LEU A 367 9.48 9.32 15.70
C LEU A 367 10.43 10.46 15.32
N GLN A 368 11.22 10.94 16.28
CA GLN A 368 12.18 12.01 16.03
C GLN A 368 13.57 11.44 15.70
N ILE A 369 14.09 11.75 14.51
CA ILE A 369 15.44 11.36 14.11
C ILE A 369 16.41 12.45 14.53
N VAL A 370 17.14 12.20 15.61
CA VAL A 370 18.12 13.14 16.18
C VAL A 370 19.47 13.06 15.49
N GLU A 371 19.83 11.89 14.94
CA GLU A 371 21.13 11.68 14.30
C GLU A 371 21.03 10.60 13.21
N ARG A 372 21.79 10.73 12.14
CA ARG A 372 22.05 9.68 11.16
C ARG A 372 23.45 9.12 11.36
N ILE A 373 23.55 7.82 11.57
CA ILE A 373 24.84 7.12 11.70
C ILE A 373 25.06 6.27 10.45
N PRO A 374 26.18 6.43 9.75
CA PRO A 374 26.50 5.59 8.59
C PRO A 374 26.73 4.13 8.99
N VAL A 375 26.30 3.21 8.11
CA VAL A 375 26.59 1.77 8.20
C VAL A 375 27.31 1.37 6.92
N GLU A 376 28.55 1.78 6.84
CA GLU A 376 29.39 1.50 5.69
C GLU A 376 30.17 0.19 5.90
N THR A 377 30.27 -0.57 4.83
CA THR A 377 31.06 -1.79 4.78
C THR A 377 32.04 -1.70 3.61
N PRO A 378 33.23 -2.31 3.68
CA PRO A 378 34.19 -2.26 2.60
C PRO A 378 33.59 -2.72 1.27
N ALA A 379 33.86 -1.99 0.21
CA ALA A 379 33.51 -2.43 -1.14
C ALA A 379 34.38 -3.62 -1.55
N THR A 380 33.78 -4.53 -2.29
CA THR A 380 34.46 -5.69 -2.90
C THR A 380 34.35 -5.62 -4.42
N PRO A 381 35.19 -6.32 -5.20
CA PRO A 381 35.03 -6.37 -6.64
C PRO A 381 33.63 -6.81 -7.08
N ASP A 382 32.99 -7.72 -6.33
CA ASP A 382 31.69 -8.28 -6.66
C ASP A 382 30.52 -7.30 -6.44
N ASN A 383 30.62 -6.33 -5.48
CA ASN A 383 29.55 -5.40 -5.14
C ASN A 383 29.83 -3.95 -5.55
N HIS A 384 30.99 -3.65 -6.11
CA HIS A 384 31.38 -2.28 -6.45
C HIS A 384 30.35 -1.60 -7.35
N ARG A 385 29.92 -2.28 -8.42
CA ARG A 385 28.88 -1.77 -9.34
C ARG A 385 27.54 -1.51 -8.63
N TYR A 386 27.15 -2.41 -7.74
CA TYR A 386 25.92 -2.26 -6.95
C TYR A 386 26.00 -1.03 -6.01
N LEU A 387 27.13 -0.82 -5.35
CA LEU A 387 27.32 0.33 -4.47
C LEU A 387 27.39 1.65 -5.26
N SER A 388 28.02 1.66 -6.43
CA SER A 388 28.02 2.80 -7.34
C SER A 388 26.59 3.18 -7.78
N THR A 389 25.78 2.20 -8.17
CA THR A 389 24.36 2.44 -8.50
C THR A 389 23.58 3.02 -7.31
N LYS A 390 23.84 2.55 -6.09
CA LYS A 390 23.25 3.12 -4.87
C LYS A 390 23.62 4.58 -4.67
N ARG A 391 24.89 4.96 -4.90
CA ARG A 391 25.36 6.34 -4.80
C ARG A 391 24.75 7.20 -5.88
N ASP A 392 24.91 6.82 -7.15
CA ASP A 392 24.68 7.66 -8.31
C ASP A 392 23.19 7.78 -8.67
N LYS A 393 22.42 6.68 -8.59
CA LYS A 393 21.01 6.65 -8.97
C LYS A 393 20.05 6.69 -7.79
N LEU A 394 20.43 6.23 -6.59
CA LEU A 394 19.54 6.16 -5.44
C LEU A 394 19.87 7.18 -4.32
N GLY A 395 20.93 7.97 -4.48
CA GLY A 395 21.31 9.06 -3.58
C GLY A 395 21.82 8.58 -2.21
N HIS A 396 22.39 7.38 -2.14
CA HIS A 396 23.06 6.91 -0.92
C HIS A 396 24.36 7.67 -0.66
N LEU A 397 24.63 7.93 0.62
CA LEU A 397 25.82 8.62 1.06
C LEU A 397 26.87 7.59 1.49
N PHE A 398 28.05 7.64 0.87
CA PHE A 398 29.22 6.83 1.21
C PHE A 398 30.43 7.74 1.35
N SER A 399 31.23 7.54 2.41
CA SER A 399 32.44 8.32 2.66
C SER A 399 33.67 7.79 1.91
N ALA A 400 33.67 6.50 1.55
CA ALA A 400 34.87 5.78 1.07
C ALA A 400 34.61 4.93 -0.20
N LEU A 401 33.64 5.26 -1.03
CA LEU A 401 33.53 4.66 -2.36
C LEU A 401 34.41 5.45 -3.35
N PRO A 402 35.41 4.81 -3.99
CA PRO A 402 36.22 5.44 -5.01
C PRO A 402 35.42 5.86 -6.23
#